data_0ada9f8faea8ea6526e51080bfa67bab
#
_entry.id   0ada9f8faea8ea6526e51080bfa67bab
#
_cell.length_a   1.000
_cell.length_b   1.000
_cell.length_c   1.000
_cell.angle_alpha   90.00
_cell.angle_beta   90.00
_cell.angle_gamma   90.00
#
_symmetry.space_group_name_H-M   'P 1'
#
loop_
_entity.id
_entity.type
_entity.pdbx_description
1 polymer ?
#
loop_
_entity_poly.entity_id
_entity_poly.type
_entity_poly.pdbx_seq_one_letter_code
_entity_poly.pdbx_strand_id
1 'polypeptide(L)'
;MMPASKKLNIVLDIGKTNVKLTFVNSLTNQTVHSFRTKQKNVTRLGIKILDSNSIYKWAHKQIALIGKKYVLDKFVCTAHGTSIALIGQDNKELLACTDYEYKFDKFIDKYKEIAPKFSESFTPFLENGLNIGQQLFYLYKKNPLLIRNTKFILNYPQYIVWKLSGGFSSEISYLGCHTHLWDFRKNKLSSFVKKLK
;
A
#
# COMPACT_ATOMS: atom_id res chain seq x y z
N MET A 1 16.20 -13.73 30.42
CA MET A 1 15.56 -12.55 29.80
C MET A 1 16.64 -11.58 29.33
N MET A 2 16.65 -11.19 28.04
CA MET A 2 17.55 -10.11 27.61
C MET A 2 17.08 -8.79 28.23
N PRO A 3 18.00 -7.91 28.64
CA PRO A 3 17.64 -6.64 29.25
C PRO A 3 16.79 -5.79 28.31
N ALA A 4 15.78 -5.12 28.84
CA ALA A 4 14.85 -4.27 28.09
C ALA A 4 15.55 -3.18 27.24
N SER A 5 16.79 -2.79 27.62
CA SER A 5 17.66 -1.89 26.85
C SER A 5 18.03 -2.38 25.44
N LYS A 6 17.79 -3.65 25.13
CA LYS A 6 18.07 -4.23 23.80
C LYS A 6 16.83 -4.44 22.93
N LYS A 7 15.64 -4.00 23.35
CA LYS A 7 14.42 -4.08 22.54
C LYS A 7 14.28 -2.87 21.60
N LEU A 8 14.03 -3.16 20.33
CA LEU A 8 13.85 -2.14 19.30
C LEU A 8 12.49 -2.26 18.60
N ASN A 9 11.84 -1.14 18.42
CA ASN A 9 10.71 -0.99 17.48
C ASN A 9 11.27 -0.63 16.11
N ILE A 10 10.61 -1.11 15.06
CA ILE A 10 11.00 -0.92 13.67
C ILE A 10 9.98 -0.01 13.01
N VAL A 11 10.46 1.05 12.37
CA VAL A 11 9.63 1.98 11.59
C VAL A 11 10.15 2.00 10.16
N LEU A 12 9.31 1.55 9.23
CA LEU A 12 9.56 1.66 7.79
C LEU A 12 8.71 2.80 7.24
N ASP A 13 9.37 3.87 6.79
CA ASP A 13 8.75 5.03 6.18
C ASP A 13 9.05 5.03 4.67
N ILE A 14 8.00 4.90 3.86
CA ILE A 14 8.08 4.78 2.40
C ILE A 14 7.54 6.04 1.75
N GLY A 15 8.44 6.96 1.44
CA GLY A 15 8.13 8.10 0.58
C GLY A 15 8.17 7.73 -0.91
N LYS A 16 7.71 8.64 -1.76
CA LYS A 16 7.71 8.45 -3.22
C LYS A 16 9.10 8.23 -3.81
N THR A 17 10.09 8.92 -3.29
CA THR A 17 11.48 8.90 -3.79
C THR A 17 12.42 8.17 -2.84
N ASN A 18 12.26 8.38 -1.56
CA ASN A 18 13.15 7.87 -0.52
C ASN A 18 12.41 6.97 0.44
N VAL A 19 13.09 5.91 0.86
CA VAL A 19 12.58 4.98 1.87
C VAL A 19 13.56 4.97 3.04
N LYS A 20 13.04 5.07 4.26
CA LYS A 20 13.80 5.07 5.50
C LYS A 20 13.34 3.93 6.39
N LEU A 21 14.30 3.15 6.89
CA LEU A 21 14.07 2.11 7.90
C LEU A 21 14.80 2.53 9.18
N THR A 22 14.05 2.72 10.25
CA THR A 22 14.57 3.20 11.53
C THR A 22 14.30 2.18 12.62
N PHE A 23 15.30 1.92 13.46
CA PHE A 23 15.22 1.10 14.65
C PHE A 23 15.29 2.01 15.88
N VAL A 24 14.25 1.98 16.67
CA VAL A 24 14.03 2.90 17.80
C VAL A 24 14.04 2.09 19.09
N ASN A 25 14.78 2.52 20.09
CA ASN A 25 14.74 1.91 21.40
C ASN A 25 13.32 1.99 21.99
N SER A 26 12.74 0.84 22.37
CA SER A 26 11.35 0.75 22.81
C SER A 26 11.04 1.48 24.12
N LEU A 27 12.06 1.80 24.92
CA LEU A 27 11.90 2.52 26.19
C LEU A 27 12.18 4.00 26.06
N THR A 28 13.27 4.37 25.34
CA THR A 28 13.75 5.77 25.31
C THR A 28 13.27 6.53 24.09
N ASN A 29 12.66 5.85 23.10
CA ASN A 29 12.28 6.38 21.79
C ASN A 29 13.45 6.97 20.99
N GLN A 30 14.70 6.69 21.38
CA GLN A 30 15.88 7.16 20.66
C GLN A 30 16.16 6.26 19.45
N THR A 31 16.56 6.88 18.34
CA THR A 31 17.00 6.15 17.14
C THR A 31 18.35 5.46 17.41
N VAL A 32 18.40 4.14 17.24
CA VAL A 32 19.60 3.33 17.41
C VAL A 32 20.28 3.07 16.06
N HIS A 33 19.48 2.73 15.04
CA HIS A 33 19.96 2.53 13.66
C HIS A 33 18.99 3.18 12.67
N SER A 34 19.53 3.66 11.55
CA SER A 34 18.74 4.19 10.45
C SER A 34 19.40 3.84 9.11
N PHE A 35 18.61 3.28 8.19
CA PHE A 35 19.03 2.93 6.84
C PHE A 35 18.15 3.66 5.83
N ARG A 36 18.68 3.97 4.66
CA ARG A 36 17.95 4.63 3.59
C ARG A 36 18.19 3.93 2.26
N THR A 37 17.18 3.94 1.41
CA THR A 37 17.27 3.53 0.01
C THR A 37 16.33 4.38 -0.84
N LYS A 38 16.43 4.25 -2.17
CA LYS A 38 15.54 4.98 -3.09
C LYS A 38 14.43 4.05 -3.58
N GLN A 39 13.22 4.60 -3.69
CA GLN A 39 12.14 3.98 -4.42
C GLN A 39 12.46 4.03 -5.93
N LYS A 40 12.26 2.92 -6.62
CA LYS A 40 12.38 2.82 -8.09
C LYS A 40 11.02 2.46 -8.68
N ASN A 41 10.89 2.71 -9.97
CA ASN A 41 9.73 2.31 -10.75
C ASN A 41 10.13 1.26 -11.77
N VAL A 42 9.19 0.38 -12.09
CA VAL A 42 9.31 -0.61 -13.17
C VAL A 42 8.00 -0.62 -13.97
N THR A 43 8.05 -1.17 -15.19
CA THR A 43 6.86 -1.36 -16.02
C THR A 43 6.38 -2.80 -15.93
N ARG A 44 5.11 -3.01 -15.64
CA ARG A 44 4.47 -4.34 -15.64
C ARG A 44 3.04 -4.24 -16.20
N LEU A 45 2.65 -5.18 -17.05
CA LEU A 45 1.34 -5.16 -17.72
C LEU A 45 1.04 -3.85 -18.46
N GLY A 46 2.10 -3.18 -18.97
CA GLY A 46 1.99 -1.92 -19.69
C GLY A 46 1.61 -0.72 -18.82
N ILE A 47 1.80 -0.80 -17.50
CA ILE A 47 1.66 0.31 -16.57
C ILE A 47 2.92 0.50 -15.73
N LYS A 48 3.13 1.71 -15.25
CA LYS A 48 4.21 2.04 -14.31
C LYS A 48 3.78 1.63 -12.90
N ILE A 49 4.64 0.86 -12.24
CA ILE A 49 4.44 0.43 -10.85
C ILE A 49 5.69 0.75 -10.02
N LEU A 50 5.54 0.78 -8.71
CA LEU A 50 6.64 0.90 -7.76
C LEU A 50 7.34 -0.45 -7.61
N ASP A 51 8.67 -0.44 -7.53
CA ASP A 51 9.46 -1.65 -7.23
C ASP A 51 9.39 -1.98 -5.72
N SER A 52 8.18 -2.22 -5.26
CA SER A 52 7.89 -2.52 -3.85
C SER A 52 8.50 -3.86 -3.38
N ASN A 53 8.74 -4.78 -4.30
CA ASN A 53 9.45 -6.03 -3.99
C ASN A 53 10.91 -5.79 -3.61
N SER A 54 11.61 -4.90 -4.30
CA SER A 54 12.99 -4.53 -3.93
C SER A 54 13.04 -3.82 -2.59
N ILE A 55 12.06 -2.96 -2.29
CA ILE A 55 11.95 -2.31 -0.97
C ILE A 55 11.72 -3.36 0.14
N TYR A 56 10.79 -4.30 -0.07
CA TYR A 56 10.58 -5.41 0.86
C TYR A 56 11.86 -6.20 1.12
N LYS A 57 12.55 -6.65 0.06
CA LYS A 57 13.79 -7.43 0.17
C LYS A 57 14.89 -6.66 0.91
N TRP A 58 15.03 -5.38 0.60
CA TRP A 58 15.99 -4.51 1.28
C TRP A 58 15.65 -4.35 2.77
N ALA A 59 14.40 -4.05 3.12
CA ALA A 59 13.97 -3.91 4.50
C ALA A 59 14.16 -5.22 5.28
N HIS A 60 13.74 -6.35 4.72
CA HIS A 60 13.91 -7.67 5.32
C HIS A 60 15.38 -8.00 5.63
N LYS A 61 16.30 -7.67 4.68
CA LYS A 61 17.75 -7.85 4.89
C LYS A 61 18.26 -7.03 6.08
N GLN A 62 17.85 -5.76 6.21
CA GLN A 62 18.29 -4.90 7.32
C GLN A 62 17.68 -5.38 8.66
N ILE A 63 16.41 -5.77 8.66
CA ILE A 63 15.72 -6.33 9.83
C ILE A 63 16.43 -7.58 10.31
N ALA A 64 16.75 -8.52 9.41
CA ALA A 64 17.48 -9.73 9.75
C ALA A 64 18.89 -9.45 10.30
N LEU A 65 19.58 -8.44 9.77
CA LEU A 65 20.91 -8.03 10.26
C LEU A 65 20.86 -7.52 11.70
N ILE A 66 19.92 -6.61 11.98
CA ILE A 66 19.76 -6.01 13.31
C ILE A 66 19.23 -7.03 14.32
N GLY A 67 18.32 -7.91 13.90
CA GLY A 67 17.76 -9.00 14.73
C GLY A 67 18.78 -9.98 15.27
N LYS A 68 20.01 -10.04 14.71
CA LYS A 68 21.11 -10.85 15.26
C LYS A 68 21.65 -10.30 16.60
N LYS A 69 21.47 -9.00 16.86
CA LYS A 69 22.05 -8.30 18.03
C LYS A 69 21.00 -7.76 19.00
N TYR A 70 19.77 -7.56 18.52
CA TYR A 70 18.68 -6.92 19.26
C TYR A 70 17.41 -7.76 19.22
N VAL A 71 16.58 -7.62 20.25
CA VAL A 71 15.20 -8.13 20.24
C VAL A 71 14.35 -7.14 19.46
N LEU A 72 13.72 -7.59 18.38
CA LEU A 72 12.81 -6.79 17.59
C LEU A 72 11.39 -6.97 18.14
N ASP A 73 10.74 -5.90 18.56
CA ASP A 73 9.47 -5.95 19.31
C ASP A 73 8.28 -5.64 18.40
N LYS A 74 8.23 -4.46 17.82
CA LYS A 74 7.12 -3.99 17.00
C LYS A 74 7.59 -3.54 15.63
N PHE A 75 6.74 -3.75 14.60
CA PHE A 75 6.94 -3.23 13.27
C PHE A 75 5.79 -2.31 12.88
N VAL A 76 6.13 -1.11 12.41
CA VAL A 76 5.20 -0.14 11.85
C VAL A 76 5.65 0.20 10.44
N CYS A 77 4.73 0.19 9.50
CA CYS A 77 4.95 0.65 8.13
C CYS A 77 4.04 1.84 7.84
N THR A 78 4.63 2.92 7.36
CA THR A 78 3.91 4.05 6.76
C THR A 78 4.37 4.22 5.32
N ALA A 79 3.48 4.66 4.45
CA ALA A 79 3.78 4.95 3.05
C ALA A 79 2.93 6.11 2.55
N HIS A 80 3.36 6.71 1.42
CA HIS A 80 2.49 7.63 0.69
C HIS A 80 1.18 6.92 0.28
N GLY A 81 0.10 7.68 0.15
CA GLY A 81 -1.22 7.19 -0.25
C GLY A 81 -1.29 6.68 -1.70
N THR A 82 -2.44 6.15 -2.06
CA THR A 82 -2.88 5.88 -3.43
C THR A 82 -2.05 4.89 -4.25
N SER A 83 -1.36 3.96 -3.60
CA SER A 83 -0.67 2.84 -4.25
C SER A 83 -1.23 1.52 -3.74
N ILE A 84 -1.62 0.63 -4.64
CA ILE A 84 -2.25 -0.65 -4.32
C ILE A 84 -1.52 -1.82 -4.97
N ALA A 85 -1.50 -2.94 -4.27
CA ALA A 85 -1.11 -4.24 -4.78
C ALA A 85 -2.33 -5.16 -4.91
N LEU A 86 -2.33 -6.03 -5.91
CA LEU A 86 -3.37 -7.02 -6.15
C LEU A 86 -2.85 -8.41 -5.84
N ILE A 87 -3.58 -9.14 -5.00
CA ILE A 87 -3.22 -10.49 -4.54
C ILE A 87 -4.28 -11.47 -5.02
N GLY A 88 -3.84 -12.59 -5.59
CA GLY A 88 -4.70 -13.60 -6.20
C GLY A 88 -5.35 -14.55 -5.21
N GLN A 89 -6.19 -15.45 -5.76
CA GLN A 89 -6.90 -16.48 -5.00
C GLN A 89 -5.96 -17.45 -4.26
N ASP A 90 -4.76 -17.69 -4.81
CA ASP A 90 -3.70 -18.51 -4.25
C ASP A 90 -2.77 -17.76 -3.28
N ASN A 91 -3.16 -16.55 -2.88
CA ASN A 91 -2.37 -15.61 -2.08
C ASN A 91 -1.04 -15.20 -2.74
N LYS A 92 -0.91 -15.34 -4.08
CA LYS A 92 0.24 -14.81 -4.81
C LYS A 92 -0.02 -13.40 -5.30
N GLU A 93 1.05 -12.63 -5.43
CA GLU A 93 1.02 -11.30 -6.00
C GLU A 93 0.72 -11.37 -7.51
N LEU A 94 -0.37 -10.73 -7.92
CA LEU A 94 -0.73 -10.53 -9.34
C LEU A 94 -0.13 -9.23 -9.88
N LEU A 95 -0.14 -8.18 -9.06
CA LEU A 95 0.42 -6.87 -9.37
C LEU A 95 0.98 -6.26 -8.09
N ALA A 96 2.23 -5.79 -8.15
CA ALA A 96 2.85 -5.00 -7.09
C ALA A 96 2.28 -3.58 -7.04
N CYS A 97 2.72 -2.77 -6.08
CA CYS A 97 2.14 -1.46 -5.81
C CYS A 97 2.16 -0.52 -7.02
N THR A 98 0.98 -0.05 -7.42
CA THR A 98 0.82 0.91 -8.51
C THR A 98 1.54 2.23 -8.24
N ASP A 99 1.98 2.91 -9.29
CA ASP A 99 2.50 4.27 -9.21
C ASP A 99 1.37 5.27 -9.52
N TYR A 100 0.95 6.06 -8.54
CA TYR A 100 -0.13 7.04 -8.69
C TYR A 100 0.20 8.19 -9.66
N GLU A 101 1.45 8.38 -10.05
CA GLU A 101 1.86 9.34 -11.09
C GLU A 101 1.68 8.78 -12.51
N TYR A 102 1.37 7.48 -12.65
CA TYR A 102 0.97 6.94 -13.93
C TYR A 102 -0.40 7.48 -14.33
N LYS A 103 -0.58 7.84 -15.61
CA LYS A 103 -1.82 8.38 -16.15
C LYS A 103 -2.87 7.28 -16.28
N PHE A 104 -3.78 7.19 -15.31
CA PHE A 104 -4.94 6.28 -15.33
C PHE A 104 -6.19 6.92 -15.96
N ASP A 105 -6.03 7.90 -16.86
CA ASP A 105 -7.09 8.78 -17.36
C ASP A 105 -7.81 8.25 -18.60
N LYS A 106 -7.29 7.25 -19.30
CA LYS A 106 -7.89 6.70 -20.54
C LYS A 106 -9.41 6.44 -20.47
N PHE A 107 -9.94 6.12 -19.30
CA PHE A 107 -11.34 5.79 -19.08
C PHE A 107 -12.01 6.72 -18.07
N ILE A 108 -11.47 7.92 -17.86
CA ILE A 108 -11.87 8.84 -16.79
C ILE A 108 -13.35 9.22 -16.86
N ASP A 109 -13.88 9.50 -18.06
CA ASP A 109 -15.28 9.93 -18.21
C ASP A 109 -16.23 8.79 -17.81
N LYS A 110 -15.97 7.57 -18.28
CA LYS A 110 -16.75 6.39 -17.85
C LYS A 110 -16.61 6.10 -16.36
N TYR A 111 -15.45 6.38 -15.78
CA TYR A 111 -15.26 6.25 -14.35
C TYR A 111 -16.10 7.26 -13.56
N LYS A 112 -16.15 8.53 -14.01
CA LYS A 112 -16.96 9.60 -13.38
C LYS A 112 -18.45 9.23 -13.30
N GLU A 113 -18.99 8.53 -14.31
CA GLU A 113 -20.39 8.09 -14.33
C GLU A 113 -20.73 7.11 -13.19
N ILE A 114 -19.77 6.31 -12.72
CA ILE A 114 -19.97 5.27 -11.72
C ILE A 114 -19.33 5.55 -10.38
N ALA A 115 -18.44 6.52 -10.28
CA ALA A 115 -17.78 6.88 -9.04
C ALA A 115 -18.77 7.33 -7.97
N PRO A 116 -18.47 7.14 -6.68
CA PRO A 116 -19.35 7.59 -5.62
C PRO A 116 -19.43 9.11 -5.59
N LYS A 117 -20.58 9.64 -5.17
CA LYS A 117 -20.72 11.08 -4.92
C LYS A 117 -19.79 11.52 -3.79
N PHE A 118 -19.34 12.77 -3.80
CA PHE A 118 -18.54 13.33 -2.72
C PHE A 118 -19.21 13.16 -1.35
N SER A 119 -20.53 13.35 -1.28
CA SER A 119 -21.31 13.17 -0.05
C SER A 119 -21.31 11.74 0.51
N GLU A 120 -20.88 10.73 -0.26
CA GLU A 120 -20.73 9.34 0.16
C GLU A 120 -19.32 9.05 0.66
N SER A 121 -18.31 9.43 -0.13
CA SER A 121 -16.92 9.04 0.12
C SER A 121 -16.06 10.15 0.76
N PHE A 122 -16.55 11.41 0.76
CA PHE A 122 -15.79 12.61 1.13
C PHE A 122 -14.44 12.72 0.40
N THR A 123 -14.33 12.07 -0.75
CA THR A 123 -13.14 12.05 -1.58
C THR A 123 -13.41 12.85 -2.86
N PRO A 124 -12.63 13.91 -3.15
CA PRO A 124 -12.74 14.63 -4.40
C PRO A 124 -12.19 13.82 -5.57
N PHE A 125 -12.58 14.20 -6.79
CA PHE A 125 -11.87 13.74 -7.98
C PHE A 125 -10.49 14.39 -8.03
N LEU A 126 -9.46 13.57 -8.18
CA LEU A 126 -8.06 13.97 -8.27
C LEU A 126 -7.48 13.49 -9.60
N GLU A 127 -6.46 14.20 -10.07
CA GLU A 127 -5.79 13.89 -11.34
C GLU A 127 -4.95 12.62 -11.29
N ASN A 128 -4.61 12.10 -12.45
CA ASN A 128 -3.76 10.92 -12.65
C ASN A 128 -4.31 9.68 -11.91
N GLY A 129 -3.45 9.03 -11.09
CA GLY A 129 -3.82 7.86 -10.32
C GLY A 129 -4.13 8.15 -8.85
N LEU A 130 -4.40 9.40 -8.47
CA LEU A 130 -4.61 9.79 -7.07
C LEU A 130 -5.93 9.27 -6.46
N ASN A 131 -6.87 8.79 -7.27
CA ASN A 131 -8.00 8.03 -6.75
C ASN A 131 -7.80 6.52 -7.03
N ILE A 132 -7.72 5.71 -6.00
CA ILE A 132 -7.57 4.25 -6.14
C ILE A 132 -8.72 3.62 -6.94
N GLY A 133 -9.94 4.11 -6.77
CA GLY A 133 -11.09 3.66 -7.56
C GLY A 133 -10.88 3.85 -9.07
N GLN A 134 -10.27 4.96 -9.48
CA GLN A 134 -9.90 5.21 -10.88
C GLN A 134 -8.85 4.21 -11.37
N GLN A 135 -7.82 3.93 -10.57
CA GLN A 135 -6.82 2.92 -10.90
C GLN A 135 -7.46 1.54 -11.10
N LEU A 136 -8.33 1.12 -10.17
CA LEU A 136 -9.04 -0.16 -10.25
C LEU A 136 -9.95 -0.23 -11.48
N PHE A 137 -10.68 0.82 -11.79
CA PHE A 137 -11.51 0.89 -12.99
C PHE A 137 -10.70 0.81 -14.28
N TYR A 138 -9.58 1.53 -14.33
CA TYR A 138 -8.65 1.45 -15.46
C TYR A 138 -8.11 0.01 -15.64
N LEU A 139 -7.66 -0.62 -14.56
CA LEU A 139 -7.16 -1.99 -14.58
C LEU A 139 -8.25 -2.98 -15.01
N TYR A 140 -9.48 -2.83 -14.51
CA TYR A 140 -10.64 -3.62 -14.91
C TYR A 140 -10.92 -3.48 -16.41
N LYS A 141 -10.93 -2.28 -16.96
CA LYS A 141 -11.16 -2.05 -18.40
C LYS A 141 -10.03 -2.55 -19.26
N LYS A 142 -8.79 -2.48 -18.81
CA LYS A 142 -7.61 -2.90 -19.57
C LYS A 142 -7.34 -4.39 -19.48
N ASN A 143 -7.57 -4.99 -18.33
CA ASN A 143 -7.36 -6.41 -18.05
C ASN A 143 -8.42 -6.94 -17.05
N PRO A 144 -9.62 -7.27 -17.52
CA PRO A 144 -10.70 -7.75 -16.66
C PRO A 144 -10.33 -9.01 -15.85
N LEU A 145 -9.53 -9.91 -16.43
CA LEU A 145 -9.10 -11.14 -15.76
C LEU A 145 -8.21 -10.85 -14.55
N LEU A 146 -7.38 -9.82 -14.61
CA LEU A 146 -6.56 -9.40 -13.47
C LEU A 146 -7.44 -9.09 -12.26
N ILE A 147 -8.50 -8.30 -12.46
CA ILE A 147 -9.42 -7.91 -11.38
C ILE A 147 -10.26 -9.10 -10.90
N ARG A 148 -10.77 -9.94 -11.81
CA ARG A 148 -11.55 -11.14 -11.46
C ARG A 148 -10.74 -12.15 -10.64
N ASN A 149 -9.45 -12.28 -10.92
CA ASN A 149 -8.54 -13.17 -10.19
C ASN A 149 -8.02 -12.56 -8.88
N THR A 150 -8.28 -11.29 -8.64
CA THR A 150 -7.88 -10.61 -7.41
C THR A 150 -8.79 -11.01 -6.25
N LYS A 151 -8.20 -11.51 -5.17
CA LYS A 151 -8.85 -11.83 -3.90
C LYS A 151 -8.75 -10.68 -2.91
N PHE A 152 -7.56 -10.08 -2.81
CA PHE A 152 -7.30 -8.96 -1.91
C PHE A 152 -6.65 -7.79 -2.65
N ILE A 153 -7.06 -6.59 -2.27
CA ILE A 153 -6.45 -5.33 -2.68
C ILE A 153 -5.81 -4.74 -1.42
N LEU A 154 -4.48 -4.60 -1.44
CA LEU A 154 -3.72 -4.08 -0.31
C LEU A 154 -3.15 -2.71 -0.66
N ASN A 155 -3.32 -1.75 0.24
CA ASN A 155 -2.57 -0.50 0.15
C ASN A 155 -1.08 -0.74 0.47
N TYR A 156 -0.20 0.15 0.10
CA TYR A 156 1.24 -0.08 0.16
C TYR A 156 1.74 -0.49 1.56
N PRO A 157 1.38 0.17 2.67
CA PRO A 157 1.81 -0.26 3.99
C PRO A 157 1.33 -1.68 4.33
N GLN A 158 0.06 -2.00 4.04
CA GLN A 158 -0.54 -3.31 4.29
C GLN A 158 0.11 -4.40 3.40
N TYR A 159 0.49 -4.06 2.17
CA TYR A 159 1.24 -4.96 1.31
C TYR A 159 2.59 -5.35 1.92
N ILE A 160 3.35 -4.40 2.47
CA ILE A 160 4.62 -4.69 3.15
C ILE A 160 4.40 -5.53 4.41
N VAL A 161 3.38 -5.20 5.20
CA VAL A 161 3.03 -5.99 6.40
C VAL A 161 2.67 -7.42 5.99
N TRP A 162 1.83 -7.60 4.96
CA TRP A 162 1.51 -8.93 4.42
C TRP A 162 2.76 -9.70 3.98
N LYS A 163 3.68 -9.07 3.27
CA LYS A 163 4.95 -9.71 2.84
C LYS A 163 5.81 -10.19 4.01
N LEU A 164 5.75 -9.49 5.15
CA LEU A 164 6.52 -9.82 6.35
C LEU A 164 5.83 -10.85 7.26
N SER A 165 4.51 -10.79 7.37
CA SER A 165 3.73 -11.55 8.36
C SER A 165 2.83 -12.64 7.78
N GLY A 166 2.52 -12.57 6.46
CA GLY A 166 1.49 -13.39 5.82
C GLY A 166 0.05 -12.95 6.14
N GLY A 167 -0.14 -12.02 7.08
CA GLY A 167 -1.46 -11.54 7.51
C GLY A 167 -2.05 -10.48 6.58
N PHE A 168 -3.35 -10.59 6.29
CA PHE A 168 -4.10 -9.59 5.52
C PHE A 168 -4.80 -8.63 6.47
N SER A 169 -4.66 -7.34 6.19
CA SER A 169 -5.34 -6.27 6.93
C SER A 169 -5.73 -5.12 6.03
N SER A 170 -6.73 -4.37 6.44
CA SER A 170 -7.10 -3.09 5.85
C SER A 170 -7.31 -2.08 6.97
N GLU A 171 -6.95 -0.84 6.72
CA GLU A 171 -7.03 0.24 7.69
C GLU A 171 -7.98 1.31 7.14
N ILE A 172 -8.94 1.71 7.96
CA ILE A 172 -10.08 2.53 7.55
C ILE A 172 -9.68 3.96 7.15
N SER A 173 -8.72 4.57 7.85
CA SER A 173 -8.28 5.93 7.51
C SER A 173 -7.57 5.97 6.17
N TYR A 174 -6.81 4.91 5.85
CA TYR A 174 -6.16 4.77 4.56
C TYR A 174 -7.17 4.41 3.46
N LEU A 175 -8.11 3.50 3.75
CA LEU A 175 -9.18 3.11 2.82
C LEU A 175 -10.10 4.28 2.49
N GLY A 176 -10.35 5.17 3.44
CA GLY A 176 -11.16 6.37 3.25
C GLY A 176 -10.43 7.54 2.59
N CYS A 177 -9.09 7.54 2.56
CA CYS A 177 -8.30 8.64 2.02
C CYS A 177 -8.08 8.50 0.51
N HIS A 178 -8.68 9.37 -0.30
CA HIS A 178 -8.52 9.45 -1.77
C HIS A 178 -8.88 8.16 -2.54
N THR A 179 -9.60 7.21 -1.95
CA THR A 179 -9.79 5.92 -2.60
C THR A 179 -11.06 5.81 -3.43
N HIS A 180 -12.13 6.54 -3.09
CA HIS A 180 -13.49 6.31 -3.57
C HIS A 180 -14.06 4.92 -3.20
N LEU A 181 -13.40 4.18 -2.28
CA LEU A 181 -13.82 2.81 -1.93
C LEU A 181 -14.69 2.75 -0.66
N TRP A 182 -14.72 3.81 0.14
CA TRP A 182 -15.38 3.82 1.44
C TRP A 182 -16.54 4.82 1.50
N ASP A 183 -17.67 4.38 2.05
CA ASP A 183 -18.82 5.21 2.40
C ASP A 183 -18.75 5.54 3.90
N PHE A 184 -18.31 6.77 4.23
CA PHE A 184 -18.16 7.22 5.61
C PHE A 184 -19.47 7.34 6.37
N ARG A 185 -20.58 7.61 5.67
CA ARG A 185 -21.89 7.75 6.32
C ARG A 185 -22.44 6.41 6.78
N LYS A 186 -22.20 5.36 5.99
CA LYS A 186 -22.73 4.02 6.23
C LYS A 186 -21.69 3.07 6.83
N ASN A 187 -20.47 3.55 7.04
CA ASN A 187 -19.32 2.80 7.54
C ASN A 187 -19.13 1.45 6.80
N LYS A 188 -19.11 1.51 5.46
CA LYS A 188 -18.99 0.32 4.60
C LYS A 188 -18.33 0.67 3.25
N LEU A 189 -18.08 -0.35 2.44
CA LEU A 189 -17.63 -0.14 1.07
C LEU A 189 -18.63 0.71 0.26
N SER A 190 -18.11 1.62 -0.55
CA SER A 190 -18.89 2.55 -1.35
C SER A 190 -19.73 1.86 -2.44
N SER A 191 -20.69 2.59 -3.00
CA SER A 191 -21.52 2.12 -4.12
C SER A 191 -20.70 1.73 -5.34
N PHE A 192 -19.55 2.36 -5.57
CA PHE A 192 -18.63 2.07 -6.66
C PHE A 192 -18.12 0.62 -6.63
N VAL A 193 -17.78 0.09 -5.46
CA VAL A 193 -17.23 -1.28 -5.34
C VAL A 193 -18.21 -2.33 -5.86
N LYS A 194 -19.53 -2.09 -5.70
CA LYS A 194 -20.58 -2.98 -6.24
C LYS A 194 -20.68 -2.93 -7.76
N LYS A 195 -20.29 -1.79 -8.39
CA LYS A 195 -20.35 -1.59 -9.84
C LYS A 195 -19.11 -2.09 -10.57
N LEU A 196 -18.06 -2.50 -9.84
CA LEU A 196 -16.87 -3.15 -10.38
C LEU A 196 -17.02 -4.66 -10.55
N LYS A 197 -18.10 -5.25 -10.07
CA LYS A 197 -18.35 -6.69 -10.13
C LYS A 197 -18.96 -7.13 -11.45
#